data_1c4cdd828a17d793efc06b63cf3198bf
#
_entry.id   1c4cdd828a17d793efc06b63cf3198bf
#
_cell.length_a   1.000
_cell.length_b   1.000
_cell.length_c   1.000
_cell.angle_alpha   90.00
_cell.angle_beta   90.00
_cell.angle_gamma   90.00
#
_symmetry.space_group_name_H-M   'P 1'
#
loop_
_entity.id
_entity.type
_entity.pdbx_description
1 polymer ?
#
loop_
_entity_poly.entity_id
_entity_poly.type
_entity_poly.pdbx_seq_one_letter_code
_entity_poly.pdbx_strand_id
1 'polypeptide(L)'
;MAQDSIVIVGAARTPVGSFNGAFANTPAHELGAVAIKAALERAKVDAAEVDEVILGQILTAAQGQNPARQAAIAAGIPKEKTAWGLNQLCGSGLRTVAIGLQQITNGDADIIVAGGQESMSQAPHAAYMRSGTKMGDFKLVDTMLKDGLIDAFQGYHMGTTAENVAQRWQLTREEQDQFAVSSQNKAEAAQKAGRFKDEIVPVTISTRKGDIIVDQDEYIRPGTTLDAVAKLKPAFSKDGTVTAGNASGINDGAAAVVLMTEAEAKKRGLTPLARIVSWATAGVDPAVMGTGPIPSSRKALEKAGWKISDLDLVEANEAFAAQALAVNKDMGWDPSIVNVNGGAIAIGHPIGASGARVLVTLLHEMARRDAKKGLATLCIGGGMGVAMCVER
;
A
#
# COMPACT_ATOMS: atom_id res chain seq x y z
N MET A 1 20.63 -21.06 -19.49
CA MET A 1 19.35 -21.61 -19.03
C MET A 1 18.39 -20.45 -18.88
N ALA A 2 17.13 -20.56 -19.31
CA ALA A 2 16.15 -19.51 -19.06
C ALA A 2 16.00 -19.37 -17.54
N GLN A 3 16.02 -18.12 -17.06
CA GLN A 3 15.86 -17.82 -15.65
C GLN A 3 14.44 -18.22 -15.21
N ASP A 4 14.29 -18.96 -14.11
CA ASP A 4 12.99 -19.42 -13.63
C ASP A 4 12.12 -18.22 -13.23
N SER A 5 10.83 -18.29 -13.52
CA SER A 5 9.89 -17.22 -13.19
C SER A 5 9.66 -17.19 -11.68
N ILE A 6 9.54 -15.98 -11.11
CA ILE A 6 9.14 -15.81 -9.71
C ILE A 6 7.63 -15.62 -9.64
N VAL A 7 7.00 -16.41 -8.78
CA VAL A 7 5.55 -16.45 -8.61
C VAL A 7 5.12 -16.07 -7.20
N ILE A 8 3.90 -15.56 -7.09
CA ILE A 8 3.21 -15.28 -5.83
C ILE A 8 2.26 -16.45 -5.56
N VAL A 9 2.45 -17.16 -4.46
CA VAL A 9 1.68 -18.36 -4.11
C VAL A 9 0.69 -18.13 -2.96
N GLY A 10 0.83 -17.04 -2.23
CA GLY A 10 -0.09 -16.64 -1.16
C GLY A 10 -0.14 -15.13 -1.03
N ALA A 11 -1.31 -14.62 -0.67
CA ALA A 11 -1.54 -13.18 -0.50
C ALA A 11 -2.63 -12.95 0.55
N ALA A 12 -2.40 -12.03 1.48
CA ALA A 12 -3.36 -11.66 2.51
C ALA A 12 -3.14 -10.22 2.96
N ARG A 13 -4.20 -9.58 3.45
CA ARG A 13 -4.14 -8.29 4.12
C ARG A 13 -5.04 -8.24 5.36
N THR A 14 -4.72 -7.38 6.30
CA THR A 14 -5.67 -7.03 7.35
C THR A 14 -6.77 -6.12 6.78
N PRO A 15 -7.88 -5.93 7.50
CA PRO A 15 -8.71 -4.74 7.30
C PRO A 15 -7.85 -3.48 7.42
N VAL A 16 -8.27 -2.40 6.78
CA VAL A 16 -7.67 -1.07 6.96
C VAL A 16 -8.46 -0.33 8.02
N GLY A 17 -7.77 0.02 9.12
CA GLY A 17 -8.33 0.80 10.23
C GLY A 17 -8.29 2.30 9.95
N SER A 18 -9.25 3.03 10.51
CA SER A 18 -9.24 4.49 10.53
C SER A 18 -8.24 5.02 11.56
N PHE A 19 -7.79 6.25 11.37
CA PHE A 19 -6.95 6.94 12.35
C PHE A 19 -7.62 7.00 13.73
N ASN A 20 -6.93 6.49 14.73
CA ASN A 20 -7.46 6.31 16.09
C ASN A 20 -8.77 5.48 16.15
N GLY A 21 -8.97 4.60 15.17
CA GLY A 21 -10.11 3.69 15.09
C GLY A 21 -9.85 2.34 15.73
N ALA A 22 -10.31 1.28 15.08
CA ALA A 22 -10.24 -0.09 15.61
C ALA A 22 -8.83 -0.53 16.00
N PHE A 23 -7.80 -0.08 15.27
CA PHE A 23 -6.39 -0.42 15.49
C PHE A 23 -5.60 0.64 16.27
N ALA A 24 -6.27 1.60 16.93
CA ALA A 24 -5.62 2.73 17.63
C ALA A 24 -4.50 2.31 18.59
N ASN A 25 -4.63 1.14 19.23
CA ASN A 25 -3.66 0.60 20.18
C ASN A 25 -2.91 -0.64 19.68
N THR A 26 -3.00 -0.96 18.39
CA THR A 26 -2.37 -2.13 17.80
C THR A 26 -1.08 -1.72 17.08
N PRO A 27 0.09 -2.17 17.55
CA PRO A 27 1.35 -1.88 16.88
C PRO A 27 1.40 -2.45 15.46
N ALA A 28 2.14 -1.78 14.57
CA ALA A 28 2.25 -2.20 13.17
C ALA A 28 2.73 -3.65 13.02
N HIS A 29 3.68 -4.10 13.85
CA HIS A 29 4.24 -5.46 13.78
C HIS A 29 3.23 -6.54 14.16
N GLU A 30 2.22 -6.26 14.98
CA GLU A 30 1.13 -7.19 15.28
C GLU A 30 0.22 -7.37 14.06
N LEU A 31 -0.13 -6.28 13.36
CA LEU A 31 -0.86 -6.34 12.10
C LEU A 31 -0.05 -7.07 11.03
N GLY A 32 1.26 -6.80 10.95
CA GLY A 32 2.18 -7.50 10.06
C GLY A 32 2.22 -9.00 10.31
N ALA A 33 2.28 -9.42 11.57
CA ALA A 33 2.26 -10.83 11.95
C ALA A 33 0.98 -11.55 11.49
N VAL A 34 -0.18 -10.90 11.62
CA VAL A 34 -1.46 -11.44 11.15
C VAL A 34 -1.44 -11.63 9.64
N ALA A 35 -0.98 -10.64 8.88
CA ALA A 35 -0.90 -10.71 7.43
C ALA A 35 0.08 -11.80 6.95
N ILE A 36 1.26 -11.92 7.60
CA ILE A 36 2.26 -12.97 7.29
C ILE A 36 1.66 -14.37 7.53
N LYS A 37 1.08 -14.62 8.70
CA LYS A 37 0.45 -15.91 9.03
C LYS A 37 -0.58 -16.30 7.97
N ALA A 38 -1.50 -15.40 7.65
CA ALA A 38 -2.56 -15.67 6.70
C ALA A 38 -2.02 -15.89 5.27
N ALA A 39 -0.99 -15.14 4.84
CA ALA A 39 -0.36 -15.34 3.55
C ALA A 39 0.30 -16.73 3.45
N LEU A 40 0.98 -17.18 4.50
CA LEU A 40 1.61 -18.51 4.58
C LEU A 40 0.57 -19.64 4.60
N GLU A 41 -0.50 -19.50 5.39
CA GLU A 41 -1.62 -20.45 5.42
C GLU A 41 -2.25 -20.62 4.05
N ARG A 42 -2.53 -19.53 3.34
CA ARG A 42 -3.08 -19.54 1.98
C ARG A 42 -2.11 -20.13 0.96
N ALA A 43 -0.82 -19.88 1.13
CA ALA A 43 0.25 -20.45 0.33
C ALA A 43 0.49 -21.95 0.64
N LYS A 44 -0.02 -22.48 1.75
CA LYS A 44 0.31 -23.80 2.29
C LYS A 44 1.82 -23.99 2.48
N VAL A 45 2.48 -22.96 2.97
CA VAL A 45 3.91 -22.93 3.27
C VAL A 45 4.10 -22.87 4.78
N ASP A 46 4.95 -23.76 5.32
CA ASP A 46 5.29 -23.72 6.74
C ASP A 46 6.18 -22.50 7.03
N ALA A 47 5.97 -21.86 8.16
CA ALA A 47 6.78 -20.73 8.61
C ALA A 47 8.29 -21.09 8.72
N ALA A 48 8.61 -22.34 9.04
CA ALA A 48 9.98 -22.84 9.12
C ALA A 48 10.71 -22.88 7.77
N GLU A 49 9.98 -22.89 6.66
CA GLU A 49 10.53 -22.95 5.30
C GLU A 49 10.88 -21.56 4.74
N VAL A 50 10.37 -20.49 5.36
CA VAL A 50 10.65 -19.12 4.93
C VAL A 50 12.10 -18.76 5.22
N ASP A 51 12.81 -18.25 4.23
CA ASP A 51 14.21 -17.84 4.39
C ASP A 51 14.34 -16.44 4.92
N GLU A 52 13.50 -15.51 4.44
CA GLU A 52 13.54 -14.12 4.87
C GLU A 52 12.16 -13.45 4.81
N VAL A 53 11.95 -12.47 5.70
CA VAL A 53 10.79 -11.59 5.70
C VAL A 53 11.23 -10.15 5.42
N ILE A 54 10.61 -9.49 4.43
CA ILE A 54 10.90 -8.10 4.07
C ILE A 54 9.62 -7.28 4.15
N LEU A 55 9.54 -6.32 5.08
CA LEU A 55 8.35 -5.50 5.25
C LEU A 55 8.64 -4.01 5.05
N GLY A 56 7.78 -3.36 4.30
CA GLY A 56 7.73 -1.90 4.22
C GLY A 56 7.12 -1.30 5.47
N GLN A 57 7.76 -0.28 6.04
CA GLN A 57 7.23 0.52 7.12
C GLN A 57 7.95 1.87 7.18
N ILE A 58 7.20 2.95 7.41
CA ILE A 58 7.74 4.31 7.41
C ILE A 58 7.92 4.82 8.83
N LEU A 59 6.88 4.67 9.65
CA LEU A 59 6.78 5.24 10.99
C LEU A 59 7.29 4.24 12.01
N THR A 60 8.60 4.21 12.21
CA THR A 60 9.27 3.22 13.07
C THR A 60 9.77 3.80 14.41
N ALA A 61 9.58 5.10 14.64
CA ALA A 61 10.04 5.74 15.85
C ALA A 61 9.42 5.11 17.10
N ALA A 62 10.25 4.79 18.11
CA ALA A 62 9.86 4.19 19.39
C ALA A 62 9.11 2.83 19.31
N GLN A 63 9.18 2.13 18.17
CA GLN A 63 8.54 0.82 18.00
C GLN A 63 9.47 -0.37 18.32
N GLY A 64 10.60 -0.12 18.91
CA GLY A 64 11.60 -1.15 19.20
C GLY A 64 12.53 -1.43 18.01
N GLN A 65 13.41 -2.42 18.19
CA GLN A 65 14.35 -2.80 17.15
C GLN A 65 13.63 -3.59 16.05
N ASN A 66 13.83 -3.14 14.79
CA ASN A 66 13.43 -3.86 13.60
C ASN A 66 11.98 -4.41 13.67
N PRO A 67 10.95 -3.56 13.46
CA PRO A 67 9.55 -4.01 13.54
C PRO A 67 9.20 -5.14 12.56
N ALA A 68 9.89 -5.26 11.43
CA ALA A 68 9.72 -6.39 10.50
C ALA A 68 10.16 -7.70 11.16
N ARG A 69 11.25 -7.68 11.92
CA ARG A 69 11.72 -8.84 12.70
C ARG A 69 10.73 -9.21 13.79
N GLN A 70 10.15 -8.22 14.47
CA GLN A 70 9.13 -8.46 15.49
C GLN A 70 7.89 -9.14 14.87
N ALA A 71 7.42 -8.66 13.71
CA ALA A 71 6.32 -9.28 12.97
C ALA A 71 6.65 -10.72 12.54
N ALA A 72 7.83 -10.96 12.00
CA ALA A 72 8.27 -12.29 11.58
C ALA A 72 8.25 -13.30 12.73
N ILE A 73 8.84 -12.96 13.87
CA ILE A 73 8.85 -13.84 15.07
C ILE A 73 7.43 -14.05 15.60
N ALA A 74 6.61 -13.00 15.69
CA ALA A 74 5.21 -13.11 16.11
C ALA A 74 4.36 -13.94 15.14
N ALA A 75 4.75 -13.98 13.87
CA ALA A 75 4.13 -14.85 12.85
C ALA A 75 4.55 -16.33 12.96
N GLY A 76 5.55 -16.66 13.77
CA GLY A 76 6.06 -18.03 13.94
C GLY A 76 7.25 -18.38 13.04
N ILE A 77 7.83 -17.38 12.35
CA ILE A 77 9.09 -17.60 11.60
C ILE A 77 10.20 -17.92 12.62
N PRO A 78 10.98 -19.00 12.41
CA PRO A 78 12.05 -19.41 13.32
C PRO A 78 13.09 -18.29 13.52
N LYS A 79 13.68 -18.26 14.71
CA LYS A 79 14.70 -17.25 15.08
C LYS A 79 15.97 -17.33 14.24
N GLU A 80 16.25 -18.46 13.62
CA GLU A 80 17.37 -18.72 12.73
C GLU A 80 17.22 -18.04 11.36
N LYS A 81 15.98 -17.66 10.98
CA LYS A 81 15.68 -16.95 9.75
C LYS A 81 15.83 -15.45 9.95
N THR A 82 15.98 -14.70 8.86
CA THR A 82 16.21 -13.25 8.92
C THR A 82 14.98 -12.44 8.56
N ALA A 83 14.96 -11.18 8.99
CA ALA A 83 13.93 -10.21 8.60
C ALA A 83 14.46 -8.78 8.67
N TRP A 84 13.98 -7.90 7.80
CA TRP A 84 14.34 -6.49 7.82
C TRP A 84 13.26 -5.60 7.22
N GLY A 85 13.32 -4.30 7.54
CA GLY A 85 12.37 -3.30 7.12
C GLY A 85 12.91 -2.39 6.02
N LEU A 86 12.01 -1.89 5.17
CA LEU A 86 12.32 -0.99 4.06
C LEU A 86 11.46 0.27 4.15
N ASN A 87 12.07 1.42 3.94
CA ASN A 87 11.38 2.70 3.78
C ASN A 87 11.63 3.28 2.38
N GLN A 88 10.64 3.20 1.53
CA GLN A 88 10.49 3.98 0.30
C GLN A 88 9.11 4.64 0.29
N LEU A 89 8.70 5.18 1.46
CA LEU A 89 7.39 5.81 1.66
C LEU A 89 6.24 4.94 1.11
N CYS A 90 5.29 5.52 0.38
CA CYS A 90 4.11 4.81 -0.13
C CYS A 90 4.43 3.58 -1.01
N GLY A 91 5.61 3.55 -1.63
CA GLY A 91 6.06 2.44 -2.48
C GLY A 91 6.65 1.25 -1.73
N SER A 92 6.90 1.39 -0.42
CA SER A 92 7.65 0.39 0.38
C SER A 92 7.12 -1.03 0.22
N GLY A 93 5.82 -1.24 0.40
CA GLY A 93 5.22 -2.57 0.34
C GLY A 93 5.31 -3.25 -1.04
N LEU A 94 5.27 -2.50 -2.13
CA LEU A 94 5.48 -3.06 -3.47
C LEU A 94 6.97 -3.25 -3.77
N ARG A 95 7.82 -2.36 -3.22
CA ARG A 95 9.27 -2.46 -3.38
C ARG A 95 9.84 -3.70 -2.67
N THR A 96 9.30 -4.10 -1.52
CA THR A 96 9.71 -5.33 -0.84
C THR A 96 9.50 -6.57 -1.71
N VAL A 97 8.40 -6.62 -2.47
CA VAL A 97 8.11 -7.69 -3.42
C VAL A 97 9.16 -7.73 -4.55
N ALA A 98 9.51 -6.55 -5.08
CA ALA A 98 10.55 -6.45 -6.10
C ALA A 98 11.93 -6.91 -5.59
N ILE A 99 12.27 -6.61 -4.33
CA ILE A 99 13.53 -7.07 -3.71
C ILE A 99 13.48 -8.57 -3.45
N GLY A 100 12.36 -9.10 -2.95
CA GLY A 100 12.19 -10.54 -2.77
C GLY A 100 12.38 -11.30 -4.08
N LEU A 101 11.79 -10.80 -5.18
CA LEU A 101 12.04 -11.33 -6.52
C LEU A 101 13.55 -11.34 -6.85
N GLN A 102 14.25 -10.24 -6.58
CA GLN A 102 15.69 -10.14 -6.88
C GLN A 102 16.53 -11.13 -6.06
N GLN A 103 16.25 -11.30 -4.77
CA GLN A 103 16.96 -12.24 -3.91
C GLN A 103 16.76 -13.69 -4.34
N ILE A 104 15.52 -14.09 -4.64
CA ILE A 104 15.24 -15.44 -5.16
C ILE A 104 15.94 -15.65 -6.51
N THR A 105 15.87 -14.68 -7.39
CA THR A 105 16.52 -14.72 -8.71
C THR A 105 18.04 -14.88 -8.60
N ASN A 106 18.67 -14.25 -7.59
CA ASN A 106 20.11 -14.36 -7.33
C ASN A 106 20.51 -15.66 -6.61
N GLY A 107 19.56 -16.43 -6.07
CA GLY A 107 19.81 -17.63 -5.28
C GLY A 107 20.17 -17.34 -3.82
N ASP A 108 19.86 -16.15 -3.31
CA ASP A 108 20.09 -15.78 -1.91
C ASP A 108 19.01 -16.37 -0.97
N ALA A 109 17.84 -16.69 -1.52
CA ALA A 109 16.71 -17.29 -0.81
C ALA A 109 15.84 -18.09 -1.78
N ASP A 110 15.12 -19.09 -1.26
CA ASP A 110 14.15 -19.89 -2.02
C ASP A 110 12.71 -19.42 -1.78
N ILE A 111 12.36 -19.06 -0.54
CA ILE A 111 11.03 -18.63 -0.13
C ILE A 111 11.12 -17.33 0.67
N ILE A 112 10.46 -16.28 0.18
CA ILE A 112 10.42 -14.97 0.83
C ILE A 112 8.99 -14.58 1.12
N VAL A 113 8.75 -14.02 2.32
CA VAL A 113 7.56 -13.25 2.62
C VAL A 113 7.88 -11.78 2.45
N ALA A 114 7.18 -11.11 1.52
CA ALA A 114 7.33 -9.69 1.26
C ALA A 114 6.00 -8.97 1.51
N GLY A 115 6.06 -7.74 1.97
CA GLY A 115 4.84 -6.98 2.25
C GLY A 115 5.08 -5.64 2.88
N GLY A 116 4.11 -5.19 3.66
CA GLY A 116 4.22 -3.95 4.42
C GLY A 116 3.24 -3.90 5.59
N GLN A 117 3.58 -3.08 6.55
CA GLN A 117 2.81 -2.83 7.75
C GLN A 117 2.91 -1.35 8.11
N GLU A 118 1.87 -0.79 8.69
CA GLU A 118 1.89 0.58 9.20
C GLU A 118 0.86 0.75 10.31
N SER A 119 1.20 1.49 11.34
CA SER A 119 0.26 2.03 12.30
C SER A 119 0.51 3.52 12.42
N MET A 120 -0.27 4.30 11.67
CA MET A 120 -0.17 5.75 11.72
C MET A 120 -0.75 6.29 13.03
N SER A 121 -1.71 5.56 13.62
CA SER A 121 -2.28 5.86 14.94
C SER A 121 -1.25 5.75 16.06
N GLN A 122 -0.21 4.92 15.92
CA GLN A 122 0.85 4.70 16.91
C GLN A 122 2.11 5.55 16.67
N ALA A 123 2.08 6.45 15.69
CA ALA A 123 3.21 7.35 15.43
C ALA A 123 3.41 8.32 16.61
N PRO A 124 4.57 8.31 17.28
CA PRO A 124 4.78 9.14 18.45
C PRO A 124 5.11 10.59 18.09
N HIS A 125 4.98 11.46 19.09
CA HIS A 125 5.67 12.75 19.06
C HIS A 125 7.06 12.62 19.65
N ALA A 126 8.06 13.22 19.02
CA ALA A 126 9.47 13.14 19.41
C ALA A 126 10.07 14.50 19.76
N ALA A 127 11.06 14.51 20.63
CA ALA A 127 11.85 15.70 20.98
C ALA A 127 13.35 15.41 20.84
N TYR A 128 14.11 16.40 20.35
CA TYR A 128 15.57 16.33 20.25
C TYR A 128 16.19 16.73 21.60
N MET A 129 16.25 15.81 22.55
CA MET A 129 16.62 16.07 23.95
C MET A 129 18.04 15.65 24.36
N ARG A 130 18.84 15.02 23.48
CA ARG A 130 20.20 14.56 23.85
C ARG A 130 21.15 15.70 24.20
N SER A 131 20.99 16.87 23.61
CA SER A 131 21.74 18.10 23.97
C SER A 131 21.07 18.93 25.07
N GLY A 132 19.87 18.53 25.52
CA GLY A 132 19.09 19.23 26.52
C GLY A 132 18.47 20.54 26.04
N THR A 133 17.72 21.17 26.92
CA THR A 133 17.18 22.53 26.76
C THR A 133 17.68 23.37 27.93
N LYS A 134 18.57 24.34 27.67
CA LYS A 134 19.15 25.16 28.74
C LYS A 134 18.15 26.11 29.39
N MET A 135 17.21 26.64 28.60
CA MET A 135 16.21 27.61 29.05
C MET A 135 15.06 27.68 28.04
N GLY A 136 13.82 27.86 28.50
CA GLY A 136 12.63 28.03 27.69
C GLY A 136 11.97 26.70 27.28
N ASP A 137 10.93 26.80 26.44
CA ASP A 137 10.13 25.69 25.97
C ASP A 137 10.87 24.86 24.89
N PHE A 138 10.46 23.59 24.74
CA PHE A 138 10.87 22.77 23.60
C PHE A 138 9.63 22.27 22.85
N LYS A 139 9.79 22.03 21.55
CA LYS A 139 8.72 21.53 20.69
C LYS A 139 8.78 20.01 20.57
N LEU A 140 7.62 19.38 20.67
CA LEU A 140 7.43 18.01 20.21
C LEU A 140 7.17 18.02 18.70
N VAL A 141 7.80 17.09 17.99
CA VAL A 141 7.65 16.89 16.56
C VAL A 141 6.69 15.72 16.35
N ASP A 142 5.60 15.93 15.64
CA ASP A 142 4.74 14.85 15.17
C ASP A 142 5.50 14.05 14.10
N THR A 143 5.88 12.81 14.43
CA THR A 143 6.66 11.97 13.51
C THR A 143 5.85 11.47 12.33
N MET A 144 4.52 11.32 12.47
CA MET A 144 3.64 10.98 11.35
C MET A 144 3.67 12.08 10.28
N LEU A 145 3.54 13.33 10.70
CA LEU A 145 3.65 14.46 9.78
C LEU A 145 5.08 14.59 9.23
N LYS A 146 6.08 14.62 10.10
CA LYS A 146 7.47 14.92 9.73
C LYS A 146 8.07 13.89 8.79
N ASP A 147 7.83 12.60 9.05
CA ASP A 147 8.50 11.50 8.35
C ASP A 147 7.62 10.90 7.23
N GLY A 148 6.29 11.09 7.30
CA GLY A 148 5.34 10.50 6.35
C GLY A 148 4.63 11.47 5.43
N LEU A 149 4.29 12.69 5.89
CA LEU A 149 3.32 13.55 5.20
C LEU A 149 3.86 14.94 4.81
N ILE A 150 5.05 15.32 5.27
CA ILE A 150 5.70 16.59 4.92
C ILE A 150 6.81 16.31 3.91
N ASP A 151 6.78 17.02 2.78
CA ASP A 151 7.85 16.96 1.79
C ASP A 151 9.17 17.45 2.40
N ALA A 152 10.21 16.61 2.29
CA ALA A 152 11.50 16.90 2.92
C ALA A 152 12.26 18.05 2.24
N PHE A 153 11.97 18.36 0.99
CA PHE A 153 12.68 19.36 0.21
C PHE A 153 11.98 20.72 0.27
N GLN A 154 10.66 20.74 0.20
CA GLN A 154 9.86 21.97 0.15
C GLN A 154 9.26 22.34 1.51
N GLY A 155 9.19 21.39 2.45
CA GLY A 155 8.69 21.63 3.81
C GLY A 155 7.17 21.80 3.92
N TYR A 156 6.41 21.46 2.89
CA TYR A 156 4.94 21.51 2.92
C TYR A 156 4.31 20.12 2.90
N HIS A 157 3.03 20.06 3.26
CA HIS A 157 2.28 18.79 3.31
C HIS A 157 2.10 18.17 1.91
N MET A 158 2.02 16.83 1.82
CA MET A 158 1.75 16.10 0.57
C MET A 158 0.49 16.59 -0.17
N GLY A 159 -0.51 17.08 0.56
CA GLY A 159 -1.69 17.69 -0.05
C GLY A 159 -1.38 18.94 -0.88
N THR A 160 -0.31 19.70 -0.57
CA THR A 160 0.16 20.79 -1.41
C THR A 160 0.74 20.28 -2.74
N THR A 161 1.40 19.13 -2.74
CA THR A 161 1.84 18.50 -4.00
C THR A 161 0.65 18.09 -4.87
N ALA A 162 -0.47 17.68 -4.25
CA ALA A 162 -1.71 17.38 -4.97
C ALA A 162 -2.35 18.65 -5.57
N GLU A 163 -2.32 19.79 -4.87
CA GLU A 163 -2.72 21.09 -5.42
C GLU A 163 -1.85 21.48 -6.63
N ASN A 164 -0.52 21.27 -6.55
CA ASN A 164 0.39 21.50 -7.67
C ASN A 164 0.02 20.64 -8.90
N VAL A 165 -0.33 19.37 -8.67
CA VAL A 165 -0.81 18.48 -9.73
C VAL A 165 -2.13 18.96 -10.29
N ALA A 166 -3.10 19.31 -9.45
CA ALA A 166 -4.39 19.84 -9.87
C ALA A 166 -4.23 21.05 -10.78
N GLN A 167 -3.37 22.00 -10.38
CA GLN A 167 -3.07 23.22 -11.16
C GLN A 167 -2.40 22.88 -12.49
N ARG A 168 -1.37 22.03 -12.48
CA ARG A 168 -0.58 21.71 -13.68
C ARG A 168 -1.35 20.90 -14.71
N TRP A 169 -2.22 19.98 -14.28
CA TRP A 169 -3.08 19.16 -15.15
C TRP A 169 -4.47 19.78 -15.37
N GLN A 170 -4.71 20.99 -14.83
CA GLN A 170 -5.97 21.74 -14.94
C GLN A 170 -7.19 20.90 -14.51
N LEU A 171 -7.07 20.26 -13.34
CA LEU A 171 -8.11 19.43 -12.76
C LEU A 171 -8.99 20.28 -11.84
N THR A 172 -10.27 20.29 -12.10
CA THR A 172 -11.23 21.05 -11.30
C THR A 172 -11.54 20.38 -9.96
N ARG A 173 -12.08 21.12 -9.01
CA ARG A 173 -12.59 20.60 -7.76
C ARG A 173 -13.70 19.57 -8.01
N GLU A 174 -14.59 19.84 -8.95
CA GLU A 174 -15.70 18.95 -9.27
C GLU A 174 -15.23 17.60 -9.80
N GLU A 175 -14.25 17.56 -10.72
CA GLU A 175 -13.66 16.33 -11.22
C GLU A 175 -13.05 15.49 -10.10
N GLN A 176 -12.34 16.14 -9.16
CA GLN A 176 -11.74 15.47 -8.00
C GLN A 176 -12.81 14.90 -7.06
N ASP A 177 -13.87 15.66 -6.78
CA ASP A 177 -14.97 15.22 -5.93
C ASP A 177 -15.76 14.07 -6.57
N GLN A 178 -16.04 14.13 -7.88
CA GLN A 178 -16.68 13.02 -8.64
C GLN A 178 -15.84 11.75 -8.60
N PHE A 179 -14.51 11.88 -8.76
CA PHE A 179 -13.59 10.75 -8.64
C PHE A 179 -13.65 10.12 -7.23
N ALA A 180 -13.62 10.94 -6.19
CA ALA A 180 -13.69 10.48 -4.81
C ALA A 180 -15.00 9.76 -4.50
N VAL A 181 -16.13 10.31 -4.94
CA VAL A 181 -17.45 9.67 -4.80
C VAL A 181 -17.49 8.33 -5.55
N SER A 182 -16.92 8.28 -6.76
CA SER A 182 -16.82 7.03 -7.51
C SER A 182 -16.01 5.98 -6.76
N SER A 183 -14.85 6.35 -6.18
CA SER A 183 -14.04 5.44 -5.37
C SER A 183 -14.81 4.91 -4.15
N GLN A 184 -15.50 5.79 -3.40
CA GLN A 184 -16.32 5.41 -2.25
C GLN A 184 -17.47 4.46 -2.65
N ASN A 185 -18.20 4.77 -3.71
CA ASN A 185 -19.33 3.95 -4.16
C ASN A 185 -18.88 2.57 -4.66
N LYS A 186 -17.72 2.48 -5.35
CA LYS A 186 -17.11 1.20 -5.76
C LYS A 186 -16.72 0.37 -4.53
N ALA A 187 -16.08 0.98 -3.52
CA ALA A 187 -15.65 0.29 -2.32
C ALA A 187 -16.85 -0.17 -1.47
N GLU A 188 -17.87 0.64 -1.30
CA GLU A 188 -19.12 0.26 -0.63
C GLU A 188 -19.79 -0.93 -1.33
N ALA A 189 -19.91 -0.87 -2.66
CA ALA A 189 -20.50 -1.96 -3.45
C ALA A 189 -19.67 -3.25 -3.34
N ALA A 190 -18.34 -3.14 -3.38
CA ALA A 190 -17.41 -4.27 -3.22
C ALA A 190 -17.54 -4.91 -1.84
N GLN A 191 -17.56 -4.10 -0.77
CA GLN A 191 -17.71 -4.59 0.61
C GLN A 191 -19.06 -5.26 0.82
N LYS A 192 -20.17 -4.66 0.36
CA LYS A 192 -21.52 -5.27 0.42
C LYS A 192 -21.61 -6.58 -0.36
N ALA A 193 -20.94 -6.67 -1.49
CA ALA A 193 -20.88 -7.89 -2.30
C ALA A 193 -19.89 -8.94 -1.76
N GLY A 194 -19.19 -8.65 -0.66
CA GLY A 194 -18.22 -9.57 -0.06
C GLY A 194 -16.95 -9.77 -0.88
N ARG A 195 -16.60 -8.86 -1.79
CA ARG A 195 -15.45 -9.00 -2.70
C ARG A 195 -14.09 -8.98 -1.99
N PHE A 196 -14.03 -8.40 -0.79
CA PHE A 196 -12.81 -8.35 0.01
C PHE A 196 -12.62 -9.55 0.95
N LYS A 197 -13.60 -10.47 1.04
CA LYS A 197 -13.54 -11.59 2.00
C LYS A 197 -12.36 -12.53 1.78
N ASP A 198 -11.99 -12.76 0.52
CA ASP A 198 -10.89 -13.67 0.20
C ASP A 198 -9.51 -13.04 0.43
N GLU A 199 -9.40 -11.73 0.41
CA GLU A 199 -8.14 -11.02 0.63
C GLU A 199 -7.94 -10.61 2.09
N ILE A 200 -8.99 -10.27 2.82
CA ILE A 200 -8.93 -9.87 4.23
C ILE A 200 -8.75 -11.08 5.14
N VAL A 201 -7.89 -10.94 6.15
CA VAL A 201 -7.81 -11.80 7.32
C VAL A 201 -8.34 -11.02 8.53
N PRO A 202 -9.31 -11.56 9.29
CA PRO A 202 -9.80 -10.90 10.50
C PRO A 202 -8.69 -10.70 11.53
N VAL A 203 -8.72 -9.56 12.21
CA VAL A 203 -7.81 -9.25 13.33
C VAL A 203 -8.58 -9.30 14.63
N THR A 204 -8.13 -10.12 15.56
CA THR A 204 -8.70 -10.20 16.90
C THR A 204 -7.99 -9.24 17.83
N ILE A 205 -8.73 -8.32 18.46
CA ILE A 205 -8.24 -7.37 19.44
C ILE A 205 -8.76 -7.78 20.81
N SER A 206 -7.87 -8.21 21.68
CA SER A 206 -8.23 -8.57 23.05
C SER A 206 -8.44 -7.32 23.90
N THR A 207 -9.60 -7.22 24.51
CA THR A 207 -9.95 -6.13 25.43
C THR A 207 -10.38 -6.66 26.79
N ARG A 208 -10.43 -5.78 27.79
CA ARG A 208 -10.93 -6.14 29.15
C ARG A 208 -12.39 -6.63 29.14
N LYS A 209 -13.16 -6.31 28.10
CA LYS A 209 -14.58 -6.69 27.94
C LYS A 209 -14.79 -7.89 27.04
N GLY A 210 -13.70 -8.51 26.57
CA GLY A 210 -13.70 -9.62 25.61
C GLY A 210 -13.03 -9.24 24.30
N ASP A 211 -12.94 -10.20 23.40
CA ASP A 211 -12.30 -10.03 22.10
C ASP A 211 -13.22 -9.31 21.11
N ILE A 212 -12.65 -8.39 20.35
CA ILE A 212 -13.30 -7.70 19.24
C ILE A 212 -12.67 -8.24 17.94
N ILE A 213 -13.50 -8.71 17.02
CA ILE A 213 -13.05 -9.16 15.71
C ILE A 213 -13.28 -8.03 14.70
N VAL A 214 -12.19 -7.57 14.07
CA VAL A 214 -12.23 -6.59 12.99
C VAL A 214 -12.00 -7.34 11.68
N ASP A 215 -13.01 -7.40 10.82
CA ASP A 215 -13.03 -8.21 9.59
C ASP A 215 -13.41 -7.40 8.33
N GLN A 216 -13.58 -6.09 8.45
CA GLN A 216 -13.94 -5.19 7.37
C GLN A 216 -13.11 -3.90 7.41
N ASP A 217 -12.90 -3.31 6.21
CA ASP A 217 -12.30 -1.99 6.09
C ASP A 217 -13.17 -0.93 6.77
N GLU A 218 -12.60 -0.23 7.75
CA GLU A 218 -13.32 0.72 8.61
C GLU A 218 -13.51 2.09 7.94
N TYR A 219 -12.63 2.43 6.99
CA TYR A 219 -12.56 3.79 6.45
C TYR A 219 -13.60 4.07 5.35
N ILE A 220 -14.18 3.06 4.74
CA ILE A 220 -15.23 3.20 3.72
C ILE A 220 -16.43 3.96 4.29
N ARG A 221 -16.91 4.98 3.59
CA ARG A 221 -18.03 5.84 4.00
C ARG A 221 -19.27 5.56 3.15
N PRO A 222 -20.15 4.67 3.60
CA PRO A 222 -21.35 4.30 2.85
C PRO A 222 -22.25 5.50 2.58
N GLY A 223 -22.87 5.52 1.41
CA GLY A 223 -23.80 6.56 1.02
C GLY A 223 -23.16 7.92 0.69
N THR A 224 -21.85 7.93 0.39
CA THR A 224 -21.16 9.18 -0.01
C THR A 224 -21.77 9.75 -1.29
N THR A 225 -22.15 11.03 -1.26
CA THR A 225 -22.73 11.77 -2.39
C THR A 225 -21.87 12.96 -2.80
N LEU A 226 -22.02 13.42 -4.04
CA LEU A 226 -21.30 14.59 -4.55
C LEU A 226 -21.67 15.86 -3.74
N ASP A 227 -22.95 16.03 -3.41
CA ASP A 227 -23.42 17.17 -2.61
C ASP A 227 -22.78 17.23 -1.21
N ALA A 228 -22.48 16.06 -0.61
CA ALA A 228 -21.83 16.00 0.69
C ALA A 228 -20.34 16.37 0.59
N VAL A 229 -19.65 15.84 -0.43
CA VAL A 229 -18.21 16.10 -0.64
C VAL A 229 -17.96 17.53 -1.09
N ALA A 230 -18.81 18.10 -1.94
CA ALA A 230 -18.71 19.46 -2.44
C ALA A 230 -18.75 20.55 -1.33
N LYS A 231 -19.38 20.25 -0.18
CA LYS A 231 -19.45 21.16 0.98
C LYS A 231 -18.15 21.22 1.79
N LEU A 232 -17.21 20.31 1.57
CA LEU A 232 -15.95 20.27 2.31
C LEU A 232 -15.06 21.43 1.89
N LYS A 233 -14.36 22.02 2.87
CA LYS A 233 -13.44 23.13 2.63
C LYS A 233 -12.08 22.58 2.13
N PRO A 234 -11.37 23.34 1.28
CA PRO A 234 -9.98 23.04 0.97
C PRO A 234 -9.13 22.90 2.24
N ALA A 235 -8.24 21.91 2.26
CA ALA A 235 -7.48 21.56 3.46
C ALA A 235 -6.03 22.10 3.45
N PHE A 236 -5.46 22.39 2.28
CA PHE A 236 -4.04 22.70 2.14
C PHE A 236 -3.75 24.09 1.57
N SER A 237 -4.72 24.72 0.94
CA SER A 237 -4.64 26.08 0.42
C SER A 237 -6.01 26.76 0.56
N LYS A 238 -6.03 28.06 0.85
CA LYS A 238 -7.29 28.82 1.02
C LYS A 238 -8.23 28.72 -0.18
N ASP A 239 -7.64 28.79 -1.38
CA ASP A 239 -8.36 28.74 -2.65
C ASP A 239 -8.07 27.42 -3.39
N GLY A 240 -7.74 26.36 -2.64
CA GLY A 240 -7.38 25.05 -3.16
C GLY A 240 -8.58 24.21 -3.57
N THR A 241 -8.27 23.03 -4.10
CA THR A 241 -9.24 22.05 -4.59
C THR A 241 -9.22 20.74 -3.80
N VAL A 242 -8.12 20.48 -3.08
CA VAL A 242 -7.91 19.25 -2.31
C VAL A 242 -8.56 19.36 -0.94
N THR A 243 -9.41 18.41 -0.62
CA THR A 243 -10.18 18.36 0.64
C THR A 243 -10.00 17.01 1.34
N ALA A 244 -10.48 16.90 2.57
CA ALA A 244 -10.53 15.62 3.28
C ALA A 244 -11.45 14.56 2.60
N GLY A 245 -12.30 14.97 1.67
CA GLY A 245 -13.20 14.08 0.93
C GLY A 245 -12.58 13.52 -0.35
N ASN A 246 -11.59 14.20 -0.94
CA ASN A 246 -10.94 13.80 -2.18
C ASN A 246 -9.44 13.50 -2.01
N ALA A 247 -9.03 13.24 -0.77
CA ALA A 247 -7.73 12.74 -0.36
C ALA A 247 -7.87 11.39 0.33
N SER A 248 -6.83 10.55 0.30
CA SER A 248 -6.78 9.33 1.10
C SER A 248 -6.73 9.63 2.61
N GLY A 249 -7.05 8.64 3.42
CA GLY A 249 -7.03 8.77 4.88
C GLY A 249 -5.66 8.53 5.50
N ILE A 250 -5.61 8.78 6.81
CA ILE A 250 -4.58 8.33 7.74
C ILE A 250 -5.07 7.00 8.30
N ASN A 251 -4.31 5.93 8.13
CA ASN A 251 -4.84 4.58 8.35
C ASN A 251 -3.79 3.63 8.92
N ASP A 252 -4.28 2.52 9.45
CA ASP A 252 -3.50 1.41 10.00
C ASP A 252 -3.79 0.14 9.22
N GLY A 253 -2.78 -0.70 8.98
CA GLY A 253 -2.99 -1.96 8.26
C GLY A 253 -1.70 -2.65 7.85
N ALA A 254 -1.84 -3.89 7.36
CA ALA A 254 -0.74 -4.68 6.85
C ALA A 254 -1.19 -5.57 5.68
N ALA A 255 -0.24 -5.94 4.83
CA ALA A 255 -0.44 -6.88 3.75
C ALA A 255 0.85 -7.66 3.47
N ALA A 256 0.74 -8.92 3.09
CA ALA A 256 1.87 -9.79 2.81
C ALA A 256 1.59 -10.72 1.63
N VAL A 257 2.65 -11.07 0.91
CA VAL A 257 2.66 -12.08 -0.17
C VAL A 257 3.81 -13.05 0.04
N VAL A 258 3.64 -14.28 -0.44
CA VAL A 258 4.67 -15.34 -0.40
C VAL A 258 5.20 -15.55 -1.80
N LEU A 259 6.52 -15.49 -1.94
CA LEU A 259 7.26 -15.56 -3.19
C LEU A 259 8.13 -16.83 -3.23
N MET A 260 8.17 -17.47 -4.39
CA MET A 260 9.11 -18.54 -4.71
C MET A 260 9.30 -18.66 -6.23
N THR A 261 10.18 -19.55 -6.68
CA THR A 261 10.26 -19.87 -8.11
C THR A 261 9.04 -20.67 -8.57
N GLU A 262 8.71 -20.58 -9.85
CA GLU A 262 7.64 -21.38 -10.46
C GLU A 262 7.92 -22.89 -10.37
N ALA A 263 9.19 -23.28 -10.53
CA ALA A 263 9.63 -24.67 -10.38
C ALA A 263 9.38 -25.20 -8.96
N GLU A 264 9.68 -24.42 -7.93
CA GLU A 264 9.42 -24.80 -6.54
C GLU A 264 7.92 -24.88 -6.25
N ALA A 265 7.13 -23.92 -6.73
CA ALA A 265 5.67 -23.96 -6.61
C ALA A 265 5.10 -25.24 -7.26
N LYS A 266 5.54 -25.57 -8.47
CA LYS A 266 5.13 -26.79 -9.19
C LYS A 266 5.54 -28.06 -8.43
N LYS A 267 6.76 -28.13 -7.92
CA LYS A 267 7.24 -29.26 -7.11
C LYS A 267 6.38 -29.49 -5.87
N ARG A 268 5.85 -28.42 -5.28
CA ARG A 268 4.93 -28.46 -4.12
C ARG A 268 3.47 -28.69 -4.48
N GLY A 269 3.13 -28.74 -5.77
CA GLY A 269 1.74 -28.85 -6.23
C GLY A 269 0.90 -27.60 -5.92
N LEU A 270 1.54 -26.43 -5.79
CA LEU A 270 0.88 -25.15 -5.56
C LEU A 270 0.45 -24.52 -6.88
N THR A 271 -0.70 -23.87 -6.86
CA THR A 271 -1.17 -23.04 -7.97
C THR A 271 -0.82 -21.58 -7.68
N PRO A 272 0.07 -20.95 -8.45
CA PRO A 272 0.39 -19.54 -8.26
C PRO A 272 -0.85 -18.65 -8.45
N LEU A 273 -0.92 -17.57 -7.67
CA LEU A 273 -1.90 -16.49 -7.90
C LEU A 273 -1.53 -15.70 -9.15
N ALA A 274 -0.25 -15.41 -9.33
CA ALA A 274 0.29 -14.78 -10.52
C ALA A 274 1.83 -14.94 -10.58
N ARG A 275 2.38 -14.75 -11.77
CA ARG A 275 3.80 -14.58 -12.06
C ARG A 275 4.14 -13.08 -12.06
N ILE A 276 5.27 -12.69 -11.49
CA ILE A 276 5.78 -11.32 -11.61
C ILE A 276 6.53 -11.22 -12.94
N VAL A 277 6.01 -10.39 -13.84
CA VAL A 277 6.57 -10.23 -15.20
C VAL A 277 7.67 -9.17 -15.21
N SER A 278 7.40 -8.04 -14.59
CA SER A 278 8.33 -6.91 -14.53
C SER A 278 8.00 -5.99 -13.38
N TRP A 279 8.96 -5.14 -13.05
CA TRP A 279 8.77 -4.01 -12.15
C TRP A 279 9.71 -2.86 -12.53
N ALA A 280 9.34 -1.64 -12.12
CA ALA A 280 10.18 -0.48 -12.32
C ALA A 280 9.94 0.59 -11.26
N THR A 281 10.95 1.42 -11.05
CA THR A 281 10.83 2.69 -10.34
C THR A 281 11.22 3.84 -11.25
N ALA A 282 10.73 5.02 -10.94
CA ALA A 282 11.10 6.25 -11.62
C ALA A 282 11.10 7.44 -10.64
N GLY A 283 11.96 8.41 -10.89
CA GLY A 283 11.95 9.70 -10.19
C GLY A 283 11.16 10.74 -10.99
N VAL A 284 10.54 11.67 -10.27
CA VAL A 284 9.87 12.86 -10.80
C VAL A 284 10.17 14.05 -9.88
N ASP A 285 9.79 15.25 -10.27
CA ASP A 285 9.89 16.42 -9.41
C ASP A 285 9.09 16.19 -8.11
N PRO A 286 9.71 16.34 -6.91
CA PRO A 286 9.01 16.22 -5.64
C PRO A 286 7.75 17.08 -5.52
N ALA A 287 7.75 18.26 -6.12
CA ALA A 287 6.61 19.17 -6.11
C ALA A 287 5.33 18.59 -6.75
N VAL A 288 5.48 17.59 -7.60
CA VAL A 288 4.40 16.85 -8.28
C VAL A 288 4.56 15.34 -8.11
N MET A 289 4.95 14.90 -6.91
CA MET A 289 5.25 13.50 -6.58
C MET A 289 4.14 12.53 -7.03
N GLY A 290 2.88 12.99 -7.04
CA GLY A 290 1.73 12.20 -7.45
C GLY A 290 1.80 11.66 -8.88
N THR A 291 2.70 12.20 -9.72
CA THR A 291 2.87 11.76 -11.12
C THR A 291 3.87 10.61 -11.29
N GLY A 292 4.52 10.18 -10.21
CA GLY A 292 5.47 9.07 -10.22
C GLY A 292 4.97 7.77 -10.88
N PRO A 293 3.68 7.38 -10.74
CA PRO A 293 3.11 6.23 -11.45
C PRO A 293 3.24 6.29 -12.97
N ILE A 294 3.24 7.47 -13.57
CA ILE A 294 3.30 7.62 -15.04
C ILE A 294 4.61 7.01 -15.59
N PRO A 295 5.81 7.53 -15.24
CA PRO A 295 7.04 6.98 -15.77
C PRO A 295 7.36 5.58 -15.23
N SER A 296 6.98 5.24 -13.99
CA SER A 296 7.24 3.90 -13.45
C SER A 296 6.40 2.83 -14.15
N SER A 297 5.10 3.10 -14.41
CA SER A 297 4.24 2.16 -15.14
C SER A 297 4.67 1.99 -16.60
N ARG A 298 5.03 3.08 -17.29
CA ARG A 298 5.57 2.99 -18.66
C ARG A 298 6.82 2.12 -18.74
N LYS A 299 7.76 2.31 -17.79
CA LYS A 299 8.97 1.46 -17.71
C LYS A 299 8.67 0.00 -17.38
N ALA A 300 7.70 -0.27 -16.50
CA ALA A 300 7.32 -1.64 -16.17
C ALA A 300 6.66 -2.32 -17.38
N LEU A 301 5.75 -1.64 -18.08
CA LEU A 301 5.12 -2.14 -19.30
C LEU A 301 6.15 -2.40 -20.41
N GLU A 302 7.08 -1.49 -20.61
CA GLU A 302 8.19 -1.66 -21.60
C GLU A 302 9.01 -2.92 -21.30
N LYS A 303 9.41 -3.12 -20.03
CA LYS A 303 10.12 -4.33 -19.59
C LYS A 303 9.30 -5.61 -19.77
N ALA A 304 7.98 -5.54 -19.59
CA ALA A 304 7.08 -6.66 -19.83
C ALA A 304 6.85 -6.94 -21.32
N GLY A 305 7.19 -6.00 -22.19
CA GLY A 305 6.82 -6.05 -23.61
C GLY A 305 5.32 -5.84 -23.84
N TRP A 306 4.63 -5.16 -22.91
CA TRP A 306 3.20 -4.95 -22.95
C TRP A 306 2.84 -3.54 -23.38
N LYS A 307 1.72 -3.42 -24.08
CA LYS A 307 1.03 -2.15 -24.32
C LYS A 307 0.03 -1.88 -23.20
N ILE A 308 -0.36 -0.63 -23.01
CA ILE A 308 -1.39 -0.24 -22.05
C ILE A 308 -2.72 -0.97 -22.35
N SER A 309 -3.04 -1.16 -23.64
CA SER A 309 -4.23 -1.88 -24.10
C SER A 309 -4.24 -3.38 -23.78
N ASP A 310 -3.11 -3.94 -23.36
CA ASP A 310 -3.03 -5.36 -22.98
C ASP A 310 -3.44 -5.61 -21.52
N LEU A 311 -3.60 -4.54 -20.73
CA LEU A 311 -3.98 -4.64 -19.33
C LEU A 311 -5.46 -4.97 -19.17
N ASP A 312 -5.76 -5.96 -18.34
CA ASP A 312 -7.13 -6.33 -17.94
C ASP A 312 -7.55 -5.62 -16.64
N LEU A 313 -6.59 -5.36 -15.75
CA LEU A 313 -6.82 -4.69 -14.47
C LEU A 313 -5.64 -3.83 -14.05
N VAL A 314 -5.94 -2.72 -13.38
CA VAL A 314 -4.97 -1.81 -12.78
C VAL A 314 -5.40 -1.48 -11.35
N GLU A 315 -4.48 -1.63 -10.41
CA GLU A 315 -4.58 -1.06 -9.07
C GLU A 315 -3.55 0.07 -8.93
N ALA A 316 -4.04 1.31 -9.02
CA ALA A 316 -3.25 2.53 -8.87
C ALA A 316 -3.63 3.21 -7.56
N ASN A 317 -2.68 3.39 -6.65
CA ASN A 317 -2.97 3.97 -5.34
C ASN A 317 -3.50 5.40 -5.46
N GLU A 318 -4.61 5.68 -4.79
CA GLU A 318 -5.29 6.97 -4.78
C GLU A 318 -4.84 7.78 -3.55
N ALA A 319 -3.61 8.29 -3.54
CA ALA A 319 -3.17 9.19 -2.47
C ALA A 319 -4.03 10.46 -2.43
N PHE A 320 -4.37 10.98 -3.61
CA PHE A 320 -5.27 12.13 -3.83
C PHE A 320 -6.03 11.93 -5.14
N ALA A 321 -7.27 12.44 -5.22
CA ALA A 321 -8.05 12.39 -6.46
C ALA A 321 -7.36 13.15 -7.60
N ALA A 322 -6.78 14.33 -7.32
CA ALA A 322 -6.01 15.10 -8.29
C ALA A 322 -4.87 14.26 -8.91
N GLN A 323 -4.11 13.57 -8.05
CA GLN A 323 -3.01 12.72 -8.49
C GLN A 323 -3.51 11.55 -9.35
N ALA A 324 -4.57 10.86 -8.90
CA ALA A 324 -5.12 9.72 -9.61
C ALA A 324 -5.68 10.11 -11.00
N LEU A 325 -6.37 11.24 -11.08
CA LEU A 325 -6.88 11.80 -12.34
C LEU A 325 -5.75 12.18 -13.32
N ALA A 326 -4.67 12.81 -12.82
CA ALA A 326 -3.51 13.13 -13.65
C ALA A 326 -2.85 11.87 -14.21
N VAL A 327 -2.69 10.84 -13.39
CA VAL A 327 -2.14 9.54 -13.81
C VAL A 327 -3.05 8.88 -14.86
N ASN A 328 -4.36 8.82 -14.62
CA ASN A 328 -5.31 8.25 -15.58
C ASN A 328 -5.27 8.97 -16.92
N LYS A 329 -5.21 10.30 -16.91
CA LYS A 329 -5.15 11.14 -18.11
C LYS A 329 -3.89 10.87 -18.92
N ASP A 330 -2.72 10.84 -18.27
CA ASP A 330 -1.44 10.72 -18.97
C ASP A 330 -1.12 9.28 -19.38
N MET A 331 -1.63 8.28 -18.64
CA MET A 331 -1.50 6.88 -19.02
C MET A 331 -2.44 6.51 -20.17
N GLY A 332 -3.62 7.13 -20.25
CA GLY A 332 -4.61 6.85 -21.29
C GLY A 332 -5.19 5.43 -21.24
N TRP A 333 -5.14 4.79 -20.07
CA TRP A 333 -5.81 3.50 -19.88
C TRP A 333 -7.31 3.65 -19.69
N ASP A 334 -8.05 2.57 -19.85
CA ASP A 334 -9.49 2.55 -19.63
C ASP A 334 -9.79 2.70 -18.11
N PRO A 335 -10.48 3.78 -17.68
CA PRO A 335 -10.83 3.94 -16.27
C PRO A 335 -11.72 2.83 -15.69
N SER A 336 -12.39 2.06 -16.54
CA SER A 336 -13.26 0.96 -16.10
C SER A 336 -12.50 -0.25 -15.56
N ILE A 337 -11.21 -0.38 -15.89
CA ILE A 337 -10.33 -1.43 -15.36
C ILE A 337 -9.49 -0.97 -14.17
N VAL A 338 -9.58 0.32 -13.79
CA VAL A 338 -8.78 0.91 -12.71
C VAL A 338 -9.56 0.93 -11.40
N ASN A 339 -8.94 0.40 -10.34
CA ASN A 339 -9.50 0.41 -8.98
C ASN A 339 -10.98 0.03 -8.99
N VAL A 340 -11.28 -1.12 -9.54
CA VAL A 340 -12.66 -1.58 -9.81
C VAL A 340 -13.47 -1.83 -8.54
N ASN A 341 -12.80 -1.95 -7.41
CA ASN A 341 -13.38 -2.09 -6.07
C ASN A 341 -13.17 -0.84 -5.19
N GLY A 342 -12.92 0.33 -5.80
CA GLY A 342 -12.49 1.52 -5.08
C GLY A 342 -11.00 1.49 -4.75
N GLY A 343 -10.46 2.62 -4.33
CA GLY A 343 -9.05 2.76 -3.99
C GLY A 343 -8.83 3.43 -2.63
N ALA A 344 -7.64 3.99 -2.42
CA ALA A 344 -7.21 4.47 -1.10
C ALA A 344 -8.03 5.66 -0.56
N ILE A 345 -8.72 6.43 -1.39
CA ILE A 345 -9.65 7.48 -0.93
C ILE A 345 -10.79 6.85 -0.11
N ALA A 346 -11.24 5.65 -0.49
CA ALA A 346 -12.30 4.93 0.21
C ALA A 346 -11.77 3.91 1.22
N ILE A 347 -10.80 3.09 0.81
CA ILE A 347 -10.28 1.97 1.63
C ILE A 347 -9.30 2.48 2.70
N GLY A 348 -8.50 3.51 2.37
CA GLY A 348 -7.46 4.05 3.24
C GLY A 348 -6.03 3.82 2.73
N HIS A 349 -5.06 4.51 3.36
CA HIS A 349 -3.67 4.55 2.92
C HIS A 349 -2.68 4.35 4.10
N PRO A 350 -2.59 3.13 4.67
CA PRO A 350 -1.51 2.80 5.61
C PRO A 350 -0.18 2.80 4.84
N ILE A 351 0.60 3.88 4.95
CA ILE A 351 1.66 4.27 4.00
C ILE A 351 2.58 3.09 3.63
N GLY A 352 3.26 2.48 4.59
CA GLY A 352 4.22 1.40 4.33
C GLY A 352 3.60 0.08 3.86
N ALA A 353 2.32 -0.14 4.17
CA ALA A 353 1.57 -1.32 3.76
C ALA A 353 0.92 -1.18 2.37
N SER A 354 0.67 0.05 1.92
CA SER A 354 -0.19 0.31 0.75
C SER A 354 0.30 -0.36 -0.53
N GLY A 355 1.62 -0.43 -0.75
CA GLY A 355 2.17 -1.10 -1.94
C GLY A 355 1.83 -2.59 -1.99
N ALA A 356 1.87 -3.28 -0.87
CA ALA A 356 1.45 -4.67 -0.77
C ALA A 356 -0.08 -4.79 -0.80
N ARG A 357 -0.81 -3.85 -0.17
CA ARG A 357 -2.28 -3.83 -0.17
C ARG A 357 -2.85 -3.77 -1.60
N VAL A 358 -2.36 -2.86 -2.44
CA VAL A 358 -2.85 -2.74 -3.82
C VAL A 358 -2.52 -4.00 -4.64
N LEU A 359 -1.35 -4.60 -4.41
CA LEU A 359 -1.00 -5.86 -5.08
C LEU A 359 -1.91 -7.01 -4.64
N VAL A 360 -2.17 -7.17 -3.34
CA VAL A 360 -3.09 -8.20 -2.81
C VAL A 360 -4.47 -8.05 -3.42
N THR A 361 -5.02 -6.84 -3.45
CA THR A 361 -6.33 -6.58 -4.06
C THR A 361 -6.32 -6.90 -5.56
N LEU A 362 -5.27 -6.51 -6.29
CA LEU A 362 -5.12 -6.83 -7.71
C LEU A 362 -5.15 -8.34 -7.95
N LEU A 363 -4.37 -9.12 -7.20
CA LEU A 363 -4.28 -10.57 -7.37
C LEU A 363 -5.62 -11.27 -7.14
N HIS A 364 -6.33 -10.91 -6.07
CA HIS A 364 -7.64 -11.50 -5.77
C HIS A 364 -8.70 -11.09 -6.80
N GLU A 365 -8.67 -9.85 -7.27
CA GLU A 365 -9.59 -9.40 -8.31
C GLU A 365 -9.31 -10.04 -9.68
N MET A 366 -8.03 -10.20 -10.04
CA MET A 366 -7.63 -10.94 -11.24
C MET A 366 -8.13 -12.38 -11.19
N ALA A 367 -8.02 -13.04 -10.03
CA ALA A 367 -8.53 -14.41 -9.85
C ALA A 367 -10.04 -14.47 -10.04
N ARG A 368 -10.79 -13.54 -9.46
CA ARG A 368 -12.25 -13.51 -9.51
C ARG A 368 -12.80 -13.22 -10.89
N ARG A 369 -12.10 -12.41 -11.70
CA ARG A 369 -12.53 -12.05 -13.07
C ARG A 369 -11.90 -12.90 -14.17
N ASP A 370 -11.01 -13.83 -13.82
CA ASP A 370 -10.14 -14.54 -14.76
C ASP A 370 -9.30 -13.59 -15.64
N ALA A 371 -8.95 -12.42 -15.08
CA ALA A 371 -8.08 -11.46 -15.74
C ALA A 371 -6.64 -11.99 -15.82
N LYS A 372 -5.96 -11.73 -16.92
CA LYS A 372 -4.63 -12.31 -17.20
C LYS A 372 -3.49 -11.35 -16.90
N LYS A 373 -3.63 -10.08 -17.26
CA LYS A 373 -2.57 -9.07 -17.15
C LYS A 373 -2.98 -7.95 -16.21
N GLY A 374 -2.24 -7.78 -15.14
CA GLY A 374 -2.47 -6.78 -14.12
C GLY A 374 -1.28 -5.86 -13.89
N LEU A 375 -1.54 -4.63 -13.44
CA LEU A 375 -0.54 -3.65 -13.06
C LEU A 375 -0.90 -3.04 -11.71
N ALA A 376 0.05 -3.07 -10.77
CA ALA A 376 0.00 -2.34 -9.50
C ALA A 376 0.98 -1.15 -9.56
N THR A 377 0.55 0.05 -9.11
CA THR A 377 1.42 1.23 -9.11
C THR A 377 1.07 2.21 -7.99
N LEU A 378 2.09 2.93 -7.50
CA LEU A 378 1.93 3.96 -6.49
C LEU A 378 2.84 5.16 -6.78
N CYS A 379 2.32 6.36 -6.45
CA CYS A 379 3.16 7.52 -6.23
C CYS A 379 3.88 7.42 -4.88
N ILE A 380 4.99 8.10 -4.77
CA ILE A 380 5.87 8.04 -3.60
C ILE A 380 6.30 9.46 -3.24
N GLY A 381 6.16 9.84 -1.98
CA GLY A 381 6.66 11.10 -1.46
C GLY A 381 8.15 11.31 -1.80
N GLY A 382 8.58 12.56 -1.95
CA GLY A 382 9.94 12.88 -2.41
C GLY A 382 10.11 12.78 -3.93
N GLY A 383 9.03 12.56 -4.71
CA GLY A 383 9.06 12.58 -6.17
C GLY A 383 9.50 11.27 -6.81
N MET A 384 8.81 10.16 -6.51
CA MET A 384 9.12 8.86 -7.07
C MET A 384 7.83 8.09 -7.44
N GLY A 385 7.98 7.00 -8.15
CA GLY A 385 6.92 6.03 -8.43
C GLY A 385 7.47 4.62 -8.51
N VAL A 386 6.62 3.64 -8.23
CA VAL A 386 6.89 2.22 -8.41
C VAL A 386 5.72 1.56 -9.13
N ALA A 387 6.02 0.61 -10.01
CA ALA A 387 5.02 -0.20 -10.71
C ALA A 387 5.48 -1.63 -10.86
N MET A 388 4.52 -2.55 -10.89
CA MET A 388 4.76 -3.99 -11.08
C MET A 388 3.69 -4.57 -12.00
N CYS A 389 4.11 -5.33 -13.01
CA CYS A 389 3.26 -6.09 -13.92
C CYS A 389 3.21 -7.55 -13.46
N VAL A 390 2.02 -8.10 -13.35
CA VAL A 390 1.77 -9.50 -12.97
C VAL A 390 0.87 -10.18 -13.99
N GLU A 391 1.03 -11.50 -14.15
CA GLU A 391 0.30 -12.30 -15.16
C GLU A 391 -0.18 -13.61 -14.54
N ARG A 392 -1.40 -14.04 -14.94
CA ARG A 392 -2.02 -15.30 -14.54
C ARG A 392 -2.13 -16.29 -15.70
#